data_a1198de126319eca604b560ea82502ce
#
_entry.id   a1198de126319eca604b560ea82502ce
#
_cell.length_a   1.000
_cell.length_b   1.000
_cell.length_c   1.000
_cell.angle_alpha   90.00
_cell.angle_beta   90.00
_cell.angle_gamma   90.00
#
_symmetry.space_group_name_H-M   'P 1'
#
loop_
_entity.id
_entity.type
_entity.pdbx_description
1 polymer ?
#
loop_
_entity_poly.entity_id
_entity_poly.type
_entity_poly.pdbx_seq_one_letter_code
_entity_poly.pdbx_strand_id
1 'polypeptide(L)'
;MKKLLLLGASGFIGQGVYEVLSQVKDIQLIRHSRLPRAGYDACEIGSAEFIKLVNDSDFIVNCTGIGLSRLGARTDSNKVLTEQILASIHVGTADKKNFFHLSSVKAHNPEKRLDAYADDKWAAEQVIHSNSNKVQGVILRVPTVLGRHDKNLLPMISLCKLKLLPLVTDDLPALHVIGVESIAQCIIQWLARSPDQALQTCYLLSEDTVTYNDLVGEVYGRLQTAEDNARLRRVKVRSLFRIYKVLSFMDLFRRQRKLFPWARFNDLFICPWHIEKGVSVILTRTKLSVLVEGYFESIQS
;
A
#
# COMPACT_ATOMS: atom_id res chain seq x y z
N MET A 1 3.22 -11.34 27.04
CA MET A 1 3.72 -10.94 25.69
C MET A 1 2.55 -11.02 24.72
N LYS A 2 2.23 -9.92 24.00
CA LYS A 2 1.08 -9.85 23.08
C LYS A 2 1.43 -10.61 21.80
N LYS A 3 0.55 -11.50 21.31
CA LYS A 3 0.72 -12.23 20.05
C LYS A 3 0.13 -11.42 18.90
N LEU A 4 0.96 -11.03 17.95
CA LEU A 4 0.56 -10.29 16.76
C LEU A 4 0.75 -11.13 15.50
N LEU A 5 -0.35 -11.41 14.80
CA LEU A 5 -0.36 -12.07 13.50
C LEU A 5 -0.25 -11.06 12.37
N LEU A 6 0.85 -11.10 11.62
CA LEU A 6 1.06 -10.26 10.45
C LEU A 6 0.73 -11.03 9.17
N LEU A 7 -0.43 -10.74 8.60
CA LEU A 7 -0.88 -11.26 7.32
C LEU A 7 -0.29 -10.43 6.18
N GLY A 8 0.14 -11.09 5.10
CA GLY A 8 0.81 -10.42 3.98
C GLY A 8 2.27 -10.05 4.25
N ALA A 9 2.88 -10.65 5.28
CA ALA A 9 4.26 -10.39 5.70
C ALA A 9 5.32 -10.64 4.60
N SER A 10 5.00 -11.39 3.55
CA SER A 10 5.88 -11.63 2.40
C SER A 10 5.77 -10.57 1.28
N GLY A 11 4.82 -9.65 1.40
CA GLY A 11 4.64 -8.53 0.47
C GLY A 11 5.55 -7.35 0.79
N PHE A 12 5.62 -6.36 -0.12
CA PHE A 12 6.43 -5.15 0.05
C PHE A 12 6.20 -4.46 1.39
N ILE A 13 4.96 -4.05 1.67
CA ILE A 13 4.65 -3.32 2.92
C ILE A 13 4.81 -4.25 4.13
N GLY A 14 4.35 -5.51 4.03
CA GLY A 14 4.44 -6.46 5.14
C GLY A 14 5.86 -6.78 5.57
N GLN A 15 6.82 -6.84 4.64
CA GLN A 15 8.24 -7.02 4.97
C GLN A 15 8.79 -5.83 5.74
N GLY A 16 8.57 -4.60 5.27
CA GLY A 16 9.05 -3.41 5.98
C GLY A 16 8.36 -3.20 7.33
N VAL A 17 7.06 -3.50 7.43
CA VAL A 17 6.35 -3.50 8.72
C VAL A 17 6.96 -4.53 9.67
N TYR A 18 7.27 -5.74 9.19
CA TYR A 18 7.95 -6.76 10.00
C TYR A 18 9.30 -6.28 10.52
N GLU A 19 10.13 -5.67 9.68
CA GLU A 19 11.46 -5.17 10.06
C GLU A 19 11.38 -4.20 11.24
N VAL A 20 10.41 -3.29 11.22
CA VAL A 20 10.21 -2.32 12.32
C VAL A 20 9.60 -3.00 13.57
N LEU A 21 8.54 -3.81 13.39
CA LEU A 21 7.85 -4.43 14.52
C LEU A 21 8.69 -5.49 15.22
N SER A 22 9.65 -6.12 14.54
CA SER A 22 10.57 -7.10 15.14
C SER A 22 11.49 -6.50 16.19
N GLN A 23 11.63 -5.17 16.24
CA GLN A 23 12.41 -4.45 17.24
C GLN A 23 11.58 -4.05 18.48
N VAL A 24 10.26 -4.26 18.43
CA VAL A 24 9.35 -3.88 19.53
C VAL A 24 9.37 -4.96 20.59
N LYS A 25 9.67 -4.56 21.83
CA LYS A 25 9.66 -5.47 22.99
C LYS A 25 8.22 -5.87 23.33
N ASP A 26 8.07 -7.01 24.00
CA ASP A 26 6.78 -7.54 24.50
C ASP A 26 5.75 -7.94 23.45
N ILE A 27 6.17 -8.08 22.18
CA ILE A 27 5.34 -8.60 21.10
C ILE A 27 5.94 -9.91 20.58
N GLN A 28 5.12 -10.96 20.53
CA GLN A 28 5.42 -12.16 19.76
C GLN A 28 4.86 -11.96 18.35
N LEU A 29 5.75 -11.67 17.40
CA LEU A 29 5.38 -11.40 16.02
C LEU A 29 5.37 -12.69 15.20
N ILE A 30 4.19 -13.04 14.67
CA ILE A 30 3.93 -14.23 13.86
C ILE A 30 3.75 -13.81 12.42
N ARG A 31 4.59 -14.33 11.50
CA ARG A 31 4.50 -14.05 10.05
C ARG A 31 3.76 -15.14 9.33
N HIS A 32 2.63 -14.81 8.73
CA HIS A 32 1.88 -15.76 7.91
C HIS A 32 2.31 -15.74 6.44
N SER A 33 2.35 -16.93 5.82
CA SER A 33 2.50 -17.12 4.38
C SER A 33 1.58 -18.23 3.89
N ARG A 34 1.05 -18.13 2.67
CA ARG A 34 0.27 -19.22 2.04
C ARG A 34 1.14 -20.38 1.56
N LEU A 35 2.41 -20.11 1.31
CA LEU A 35 3.37 -21.11 0.83
C LEU A 35 4.48 -21.29 1.87
N PRO A 36 5.05 -22.50 1.99
CA PRO A 36 6.18 -22.77 2.86
C PRO A 36 7.32 -21.78 2.62
N ARG A 37 7.77 -21.13 3.71
CA ARG A 37 8.86 -20.17 3.69
C ARG A 37 9.54 -20.15 5.06
N ALA A 38 10.87 -20.13 5.09
CA ALA A 38 11.63 -20.08 6.31
C ALA A 38 11.24 -18.89 7.21
N GLY A 39 10.92 -19.17 8.47
CA GLY A 39 10.51 -18.18 9.47
C GLY A 39 9.07 -17.65 9.30
N TYR A 40 8.21 -18.36 8.57
CA TYR A 40 6.78 -18.07 8.43
C TYR A 40 5.95 -19.25 8.84
N ASP A 41 4.82 -18.98 9.48
CA ASP A 41 3.74 -19.96 9.69
C ASP A 41 2.98 -20.09 8.37
N ALA A 42 3.19 -21.24 7.70
CA ALA A 42 2.66 -21.47 6.36
C ALA A 42 1.37 -22.30 6.42
N CYS A 43 0.27 -21.67 6.03
CA CYS A 43 -1.02 -22.34 5.88
C CYS A 43 -1.93 -21.59 4.89
N GLU A 44 -2.87 -22.31 4.30
CA GLU A 44 -3.93 -21.72 3.46
C GLU A 44 -4.89 -20.89 4.30
N ILE A 45 -5.31 -19.73 3.80
CA ILE A 45 -6.33 -18.89 4.46
C ILE A 45 -7.66 -19.67 4.47
N GLY A 46 -8.25 -19.81 5.66
CA GLY A 46 -9.47 -20.58 5.89
C GLY A 46 -9.23 -22.04 6.24
N SER A 47 -7.98 -22.53 6.24
CA SER A 47 -7.66 -23.87 6.76
C SER A 47 -7.82 -23.94 8.28
N ALA A 48 -7.88 -25.16 8.84
CA ALA A 48 -7.96 -25.36 10.28
C ALA A 48 -6.76 -24.72 11.02
N GLU A 49 -5.56 -24.84 10.44
CA GLU A 49 -4.33 -24.25 10.95
C GLU A 49 -4.41 -22.72 10.95
N PHE A 50 -4.93 -22.14 9.86
CA PHE A 50 -5.12 -20.68 9.76
C PHE A 50 -6.14 -20.18 10.78
N ILE A 51 -7.27 -20.87 10.93
CA ILE A 51 -8.30 -20.55 11.92
C ILE A 51 -7.72 -20.59 13.32
N LYS A 52 -6.93 -21.61 13.65
CA LYS A 52 -6.23 -21.69 14.94
C LYS A 52 -5.28 -20.50 15.12
N LEU A 53 -4.43 -20.21 14.12
CA LEU A 53 -3.46 -19.12 14.15
C LEU A 53 -4.13 -17.76 14.41
N VAL A 54 -5.23 -17.48 13.72
CA VAL A 54 -6.03 -16.26 13.87
C VAL A 54 -6.61 -16.15 15.29
N ASN A 55 -7.15 -17.25 15.83
CA ASN A 55 -7.84 -17.22 17.13
C ASN A 55 -6.86 -17.22 18.31
N ASP A 56 -5.68 -17.84 18.16
CA ASP A 56 -4.61 -17.81 19.15
C ASP A 56 -3.85 -16.48 19.24
N SER A 57 -4.10 -15.56 18.30
CA SER A 57 -3.45 -14.24 18.25
C SER A 57 -4.30 -13.18 18.95
N ASP A 58 -3.65 -12.27 19.69
CA ASP A 58 -4.32 -11.12 20.36
C ASP A 58 -4.65 -10.02 19.35
N PHE A 59 -3.75 -9.81 18.39
CA PHE A 59 -3.82 -8.76 17.37
C PHE A 59 -3.60 -9.33 15.98
N ILE A 60 -4.36 -8.85 15.01
CA ILE A 60 -4.20 -9.18 13.59
C ILE A 60 -3.89 -7.90 12.83
N VAL A 61 -2.75 -7.88 12.13
CA VAL A 61 -2.40 -6.83 11.18
C VAL A 61 -2.51 -7.37 9.76
N ASN A 62 -3.49 -6.89 9.02
CA ASN A 62 -3.77 -7.33 7.66
C ASN A 62 -3.14 -6.39 6.63
N CYS A 63 -1.92 -6.73 6.18
CA CYS A 63 -1.23 -6.10 5.05
C CYS A 63 -1.42 -6.89 3.75
N THR A 64 -2.37 -7.85 3.69
CA THR A 64 -2.65 -8.58 2.46
C THR A 64 -3.34 -7.67 1.44
N GLY A 65 -3.20 -8.02 0.18
CA GLY A 65 -3.90 -7.35 -0.89
C GLY A 65 -3.19 -7.47 -2.23
N ILE A 66 -3.93 -7.17 -3.28
CA ILE A 66 -3.41 -7.14 -4.64
C ILE A 66 -3.36 -5.68 -5.08
N GLY A 67 -2.17 -5.20 -5.43
CA GLY A 67 -1.98 -3.85 -5.93
C GLY A 67 -2.40 -3.69 -7.39
N LEU A 68 -2.49 -2.43 -7.85
CA LEU A 68 -2.90 -1.99 -9.20
C LEU A 68 -2.31 -2.79 -10.36
N SER A 69 -1.06 -3.23 -10.25
CA SER A 69 -0.35 -3.93 -11.34
C SER A 69 -0.76 -5.40 -11.55
N ARG A 70 -1.54 -5.97 -10.65
CA ARG A 70 -1.96 -7.38 -10.68
C ARG A 70 -3.47 -7.60 -10.88
N LEU A 71 -4.24 -6.55 -11.03
CA LEU A 71 -5.71 -6.58 -11.18
C LEU A 71 -6.20 -7.11 -12.55
N GLY A 72 -5.37 -7.81 -13.29
CA GLY A 72 -5.75 -8.32 -14.62
C GLY A 72 -6.66 -9.55 -14.66
N ALA A 73 -6.90 -10.25 -13.54
CA ALA A 73 -7.61 -11.52 -13.54
C ALA A 73 -8.75 -11.68 -12.51
N ARG A 74 -8.79 -10.85 -11.45
CA ARG A 74 -9.82 -10.88 -10.41
C ARG A 74 -10.10 -9.47 -9.93
N THR A 75 -11.34 -9.01 -10.07
CA THR A 75 -11.77 -7.67 -9.65
C THR A 75 -12.09 -7.57 -8.16
N ASP A 76 -12.20 -8.70 -7.47
CA ASP A 76 -12.68 -8.81 -6.08
C ASP A 76 -11.71 -9.48 -5.11
N SER A 77 -10.42 -9.49 -5.44
CA SER A 77 -9.43 -10.26 -4.66
C SER A 77 -9.16 -9.70 -3.26
N ASN A 78 -9.25 -8.38 -3.05
CA ASN A 78 -9.09 -7.79 -1.72
C ASN A 78 -10.34 -8.06 -0.87
N LYS A 79 -11.54 -7.94 -1.46
CA LYS A 79 -12.81 -8.25 -0.81
C LYS A 79 -12.85 -9.70 -0.36
N VAL A 80 -12.68 -10.65 -1.30
CA VAL A 80 -12.77 -12.11 -1.01
C VAL A 80 -11.76 -12.52 0.03
N LEU A 81 -10.53 -12.02 -0.06
CA LEU A 81 -9.49 -12.31 0.91
C LEU A 81 -9.86 -11.80 2.32
N THR A 82 -10.44 -10.62 2.41
CA THR A 82 -10.90 -10.04 3.68
C THR A 82 -12.08 -10.85 4.25
N GLU A 83 -13.02 -11.28 3.41
CA GLU A 83 -14.13 -12.18 3.82
C GLU A 83 -13.60 -13.48 4.42
N GLN A 84 -12.64 -14.13 3.78
CA GLN A 84 -12.04 -15.38 4.28
C GLN A 84 -11.32 -15.20 5.61
N ILE A 85 -10.58 -14.09 5.79
CA ILE A 85 -9.90 -13.76 7.03
C ILE A 85 -10.92 -13.55 8.15
N LEU A 86 -11.97 -12.76 7.93
CA LEU A 86 -13.01 -12.48 8.93
C LEU A 86 -13.89 -13.70 9.24
N ALA A 87 -14.11 -14.58 8.27
CA ALA A 87 -14.79 -15.86 8.49
C ALA A 87 -14.00 -16.79 9.42
N SER A 88 -12.67 -16.66 9.44
CA SER A 88 -11.78 -17.44 10.32
C SER A 88 -11.74 -16.92 11.75
N ILE A 89 -12.30 -15.74 12.03
CA ILE A 89 -12.39 -15.18 13.39
C ILE A 89 -13.60 -15.79 14.10
N HIS A 90 -13.34 -16.57 15.14
CA HIS A 90 -14.37 -17.06 16.04
C HIS A 90 -14.57 -16.05 17.16
N VAL A 91 -15.77 -15.53 17.28
CA VAL A 91 -16.13 -14.64 18.38
C VAL A 91 -16.65 -15.48 19.54
N GLY A 92 -15.90 -15.52 20.63
CA GLY A 92 -16.49 -15.83 21.93
C GLY A 92 -17.45 -14.68 22.31
N THR A 93 -18.41 -14.95 23.17
CA THR A 93 -19.54 -14.07 23.45
C THR A 93 -19.18 -12.70 24.06
N ALA A 94 -17.93 -12.39 24.37
CA ALA A 94 -17.51 -11.17 25.08
C ALA A 94 -16.50 -10.28 24.34
N ASP A 95 -15.52 -10.82 23.60
CA ASP A 95 -14.39 -10.03 23.15
C ASP A 95 -14.26 -9.99 21.62
N LYS A 96 -14.26 -8.76 21.06
CA LYS A 96 -13.95 -8.55 19.66
C LYS A 96 -12.45 -8.74 19.40
N LYS A 97 -12.11 -9.27 18.22
CA LYS A 97 -10.72 -9.41 17.79
C LYS A 97 -10.12 -8.06 17.41
N ASN A 98 -8.94 -7.76 17.92
CA ASN A 98 -8.20 -6.57 17.53
C ASN A 98 -7.68 -6.71 16.09
N PHE A 99 -8.14 -5.85 15.19
CA PHE A 99 -7.90 -5.94 13.75
C PHE A 99 -7.43 -4.62 13.17
N PHE A 100 -6.27 -4.64 12.54
CA PHE A 100 -5.72 -3.51 11.79
C PHE A 100 -5.69 -3.86 10.32
N HIS A 101 -6.39 -3.11 9.49
CA HIS A 101 -6.47 -3.36 8.05
C HIS A 101 -5.82 -2.25 7.25
N LEU A 102 -4.90 -2.62 6.34
CA LEU A 102 -4.27 -1.69 5.43
C LEU A 102 -5.12 -1.51 4.18
N SER A 103 -5.74 -0.36 4.07
CA SER A 103 -6.55 0.07 2.92
C SER A 103 -5.81 1.10 2.05
N SER A 104 -6.51 1.87 1.26
CA SER A 104 -5.96 2.86 0.34
C SER A 104 -6.77 4.15 0.37
N VAL A 105 -6.12 5.29 0.16
CA VAL A 105 -6.79 6.59 -0.06
C VAL A 105 -7.82 6.53 -1.21
N LYS A 106 -7.70 5.54 -2.09
CA LYS A 106 -8.66 5.31 -3.19
C LYS A 106 -9.95 4.62 -2.76
N ALA A 107 -9.97 3.98 -1.59
CA ALA A 107 -11.15 3.31 -1.04
C ALA A 107 -12.10 4.33 -0.43
N HIS A 108 -12.76 5.13 -1.25
CA HIS A 108 -13.74 6.14 -0.85
C HIS A 108 -15.06 5.95 -1.61
N ASN A 109 -16.05 6.81 -1.36
CA ASN A 109 -17.42 6.71 -1.86
C ASN A 109 -17.49 6.24 -3.33
N PRO A 110 -18.41 5.27 -3.64
CA PRO A 110 -18.61 4.69 -4.98
C PRO A 110 -18.77 5.70 -6.12
N GLU A 111 -19.45 6.81 -5.87
CA GLU A 111 -19.68 7.85 -6.89
C GLU A 111 -18.41 8.52 -7.43
N LYS A 112 -17.31 8.41 -6.69
CA LYS A 112 -16.01 9.02 -7.02
C LYS A 112 -14.92 8.00 -7.34
N ARG A 113 -15.24 6.70 -7.35
CA ARG A 113 -14.25 5.67 -7.66
C ARG A 113 -13.94 5.68 -9.16
N LEU A 114 -12.68 5.60 -9.45
CA LEU A 114 -12.16 5.76 -10.81
C LEU A 114 -11.61 4.47 -11.42
N ASP A 115 -11.50 3.39 -10.62
CA ASP A 115 -10.91 2.13 -11.07
C ASP A 115 -11.31 0.93 -10.21
N ALA A 116 -11.17 -0.28 -10.79
CA ALA A 116 -11.51 -1.54 -10.14
C ALA A 116 -10.70 -1.81 -8.85
N TYR A 117 -9.50 -1.23 -8.70
CA TYR A 117 -8.74 -1.35 -7.46
C TYR A 117 -9.39 -0.56 -6.33
N ALA A 118 -9.85 0.66 -6.62
CA ALA A 118 -10.58 1.48 -5.67
C ALA A 118 -11.87 0.77 -5.22
N ASP A 119 -12.60 0.17 -6.17
CA ASP A 119 -13.82 -0.60 -5.90
C ASP A 119 -13.55 -1.79 -4.98
N ASP A 120 -12.53 -2.57 -5.29
CA ASP A 120 -12.18 -3.78 -4.53
C ASP A 120 -11.67 -3.44 -3.11
N LYS A 121 -10.90 -2.34 -2.96
CA LYS A 121 -10.46 -1.87 -1.64
C LYS A 121 -11.63 -1.37 -0.79
N TRP A 122 -12.53 -0.59 -1.38
CA TRP A 122 -13.73 -0.12 -0.70
C TRP A 122 -14.64 -1.29 -0.30
N ALA A 123 -14.84 -2.26 -1.18
CA ALA A 123 -15.64 -3.44 -0.88
C ALA A 123 -15.05 -4.25 0.29
N ALA A 124 -13.72 -4.35 0.38
CA ALA A 124 -13.06 -4.96 1.54
C ALA A 124 -13.33 -4.18 2.84
N GLU A 125 -13.32 -2.83 2.81
CA GLU A 125 -13.69 -2.03 3.98
C GLU A 125 -15.15 -2.25 4.40
N GLN A 126 -16.09 -2.35 3.43
CA GLN A 126 -17.50 -2.62 3.73
C GLN A 126 -17.67 -4.00 4.41
N VAL A 127 -16.91 -5.00 3.98
CA VAL A 127 -16.89 -6.32 4.64
C VAL A 127 -16.43 -6.19 6.10
N ILE A 128 -15.41 -5.38 6.38
CA ILE A 128 -14.93 -5.18 7.76
C ILE A 128 -15.98 -4.44 8.59
N HIS A 129 -16.59 -3.38 8.06
CA HIS A 129 -17.65 -2.63 8.74
C HIS A 129 -18.87 -3.50 9.05
N SER A 130 -19.27 -4.37 8.13
CA SER A 130 -20.39 -5.32 8.33
C SER A 130 -20.07 -6.38 9.38
N ASN A 131 -18.78 -6.58 9.72
CA ASN A 131 -18.32 -7.48 10.77
C ASN A 131 -17.81 -6.74 12.02
N SER A 132 -18.26 -5.50 12.24
CA SER A 132 -17.89 -4.69 13.43
C SER A 132 -18.35 -5.27 14.76
N ASN A 133 -19.22 -6.26 14.75
CA ASN A 133 -19.55 -7.09 15.90
C ASN A 133 -18.45 -8.11 16.25
N LYS A 134 -17.60 -8.50 15.29
CA LYS A 134 -16.51 -9.46 15.48
C LYS A 134 -15.15 -8.82 15.67
N VAL A 135 -14.95 -7.63 15.10
CA VAL A 135 -13.65 -6.94 15.09
C VAL A 135 -13.76 -5.52 15.61
N GLN A 136 -12.68 -5.05 16.21
CA GLN A 136 -12.46 -3.68 16.61
C GLN A 136 -11.07 -3.23 16.17
N GLY A 137 -10.82 -1.93 16.02
CA GLY A 137 -9.51 -1.41 15.66
C GLY A 137 -9.53 -0.41 14.52
N VAL A 138 -8.64 -0.60 13.52
CA VAL A 138 -8.34 0.46 12.55
C VAL A 138 -8.37 -0.06 11.11
N ILE A 139 -9.06 0.68 10.24
CA ILE A 139 -8.89 0.63 8.79
C ILE A 139 -8.04 1.84 8.41
N LEU A 140 -6.78 1.60 8.01
CA LEU A 140 -5.83 2.65 7.67
C LEU A 140 -5.78 2.84 6.15
N ARG A 141 -6.28 3.96 5.65
CA ARG A 141 -6.18 4.36 4.26
C ARG A 141 -4.85 5.06 3.99
N VAL A 142 -3.98 4.40 3.21
CA VAL A 142 -2.64 4.91 2.90
C VAL A 142 -2.54 5.39 1.47
N PRO A 143 -1.72 6.42 1.20
CA PRO A 143 -1.42 6.95 -0.14
C PRO A 143 -0.40 6.07 -0.87
N THR A 144 0.41 6.67 -1.73
CA THR A 144 1.57 6.01 -2.32
C THR A 144 2.59 5.72 -1.21
N VAL A 145 2.97 4.44 -1.10
CA VAL A 145 3.99 3.99 -0.16
C VAL A 145 5.28 3.72 -0.93
N LEU A 146 6.38 4.28 -0.45
CA LEU A 146 7.74 3.99 -0.93
C LEU A 146 8.55 3.32 0.19
N GLY A 147 9.59 2.59 -0.18
CA GLY A 147 10.52 1.98 0.78
C GLY A 147 11.26 0.79 0.21
N ARG A 148 12.06 0.16 1.03
CA ARG A 148 12.77 -1.08 0.70
C ARG A 148 11.79 -2.12 0.19
N HIS A 149 12.22 -2.99 -0.71
CA HIS A 149 11.41 -4.05 -1.32
C HIS A 149 10.29 -3.59 -2.29
N ASP A 150 10.14 -2.27 -2.58
CA ASP A 150 9.17 -1.80 -3.55
C ASP A 150 9.61 -2.08 -5.00
N LYS A 151 9.07 -3.17 -5.54
CA LYS A 151 9.31 -3.54 -6.94
C LYS A 151 8.63 -2.62 -7.96
N ASN A 152 7.73 -1.74 -7.52
CA ASN A 152 7.01 -0.84 -8.44
C ASN A 152 7.85 0.38 -8.84
N LEU A 153 8.86 0.75 -8.07
CA LEU A 153 9.77 1.84 -8.38
C LEU A 153 10.84 1.44 -9.43
N LEU A 154 11.17 0.14 -9.52
CA LEU A 154 12.19 -0.36 -10.45
C LEU A 154 11.98 0.05 -11.92
N PRO A 155 10.76 -0.05 -12.50
CA PRO A 155 10.54 0.39 -13.87
C PRO A 155 10.82 1.89 -14.06
N MET A 156 10.45 2.72 -13.09
CA MET A 156 10.71 4.16 -13.13
C MET A 156 12.22 4.44 -13.09
N ILE A 157 12.96 3.79 -12.21
CA ILE A 157 14.42 3.92 -12.14
C ILE A 157 15.07 3.47 -13.45
N SER A 158 14.62 2.35 -14.01
CA SER A 158 15.14 1.85 -15.29
C SER A 158 14.91 2.84 -16.42
N LEU A 159 13.73 3.45 -16.48
CA LEU A 159 13.41 4.48 -17.47
C LEU A 159 14.20 5.77 -17.23
N CYS A 160 14.44 6.16 -15.97
CA CYS A 160 15.33 7.27 -15.64
C CYS A 160 16.76 7.00 -16.08
N LYS A 161 17.32 5.81 -15.81
CA LYS A 161 18.66 5.41 -16.28
C LYS A 161 18.81 5.54 -17.81
N LEU A 162 17.74 5.24 -18.54
CA LEU A 162 17.70 5.38 -20.00
C LEU A 162 17.35 6.81 -20.46
N LYS A 163 17.17 7.75 -19.56
CA LYS A 163 16.74 9.14 -19.84
C LYS A 163 15.41 9.21 -20.62
N LEU A 164 14.53 8.25 -20.43
CA LEU A 164 13.25 8.13 -21.13
C LEU A 164 12.07 8.78 -20.40
N LEU A 165 12.18 9.06 -19.09
CA LEU A 165 11.12 9.76 -18.35
C LEU A 165 11.29 11.26 -18.48
N PRO A 166 10.33 11.96 -19.12
CA PRO A 166 10.37 13.41 -19.22
C PRO A 166 9.82 14.07 -17.96
N LEU A 167 10.20 15.33 -17.75
CA LEU A 167 9.47 16.24 -16.86
C LEU A 167 8.22 16.78 -17.57
N VAL A 168 7.20 17.12 -16.82
CA VAL A 168 5.93 17.62 -17.34
C VAL A 168 5.84 19.12 -17.12
N THR A 169 5.34 19.85 -18.12
CA THR A 169 5.23 21.32 -18.07
C THR A 169 3.87 21.80 -17.57
N ASP A 170 2.87 20.94 -17.53
CA ASP A 170 1.55 21.28 -17.03
C ASP A 170 1.52 21.25 -15.49
N ASP A 171 0.53 21.89 -14.89
CA ASP A 171 0.28 21.78 -13.47
C ASP A 171 -0.13 20.33 -13.14
N LEU A 172 0.54 19.75 -12.16
CA LEU A 172 0.37 18.36 -11.78
C LEU A 172 -0.36 18.21 -10.45
N PRO A 173 -1.16 17.17 -10.29
CA PRO A 173 -1.79 16.88 -9.00
C PRO A 173 -0.74 16.66 -7.92
N ALA A 174 -1.04 17.16 -6.73
CA ALA A 174 -0.27 16.91 -5.53
C ALA A 174 -0.58 15.51 -4.99
N LEU A 175 0.45 14.76 -4.64
CA LEU A 175 0.40 13.40 -4.15
C LEU A 175 0.97 13.34 -2.74
N HIS A 176 0.32 12.61 -1.85
CA HIS A 176 0.92 12.20 -0.60
C HIS A 176 1.78 10.95 -0.84
N VAL A 177 2.98 10.96 -0.26
CA VAL A 177 3.91 9.82 -0.32
C VAL A 177 4.46 9.55 1.07
N ILE A 178 4.36 8.32 1.54
CA ILE A 178 4.82 7.91 2.87
C ILE A 178 5.80 6.74 2.79
N GLY A 179 6.57 6.55 3.87
CA GLY A 179 7.39 5.36 4.08
C GLY A 179 6.61 4.22 4.73
N VAL A 180 7.11 2.99 4.58
CA VAL A 180 6.56 1.82 5.30
C VAL A 180 6.71 2.00 6.80
N GLU A 181 7.75 2.69 7.24
CA GLU A 181 8.04 3.02 8.65
C GLU A 181 6.89 3.82 9.29
N SER A 182 6.26 4.73 8.53
CA SER A 182 5.10 5.49 9.02
C SER A 182 3.89 4.58 9.30
N ILE A 183 3.69 3.56 8.46
CA ILE A 183 2.64 2.55 8.68
C ILE A 183 2.95 1.73 9.94
N ALA A 184 4.19 1.28 10.09
CA ALA A 184 4.63 0.52 11.26
C ALA A 184 4.47 1.33 12.55
N GLN A 185 4.79 2.64 12.54
CA GLN A 185 4.58 3.53 13.68
C GLN A 185 3.08 3.67 14.05
N CYS A 186 2.18 3.76 13.05
CA CYS A 186 0.74 3.74 13.32
C CYS A 186 0.29 2.42 13.98
N ILE A 187 0.85 1.29 13.56
CA ILE A 187 0.57 -0.01 14.17
C ILE A 187 1.07 -0.03 15.62
N ILE A 188 2.29 0.45 15.90
CA ILE A 188 2.85 0.52 17.25
C ILE A 188 1.97 1.40 18.17
N GLN A 189 1.56 2.57 17.68
CA GLN A 189 0.66 3.45 18.41
C GLN A 189 -0.70 2.79 18.68
N TRP A 190 -1.25 2.05 17.73
CA TRP A 190 -2.48 1.31 17.92
C TRP A 190 -2.33 0.20 18.97
N LEU A 191 -1.23 -0.56 18.93
CA LEU A 191 -0.93 -1.61 19.92
C LEU A 191 -0.76 -1.07 21.34
N ALA A 192 -0.32 0.18 21.48
CA ALA A 192 -0.16 0.86 22.77
C ALA A 192 -1.49 1.38 23.36
N ARG A 193 -2.53 1.53 22.54
CA ARG A 193 -3.84 2.01 22.97
C ARG A 193 -4.64 0.89 23.66
N SER A 194 -5.68 1.29 24.41
CA SER A 194 -6.60 0.34 25.03
C SER A 194 -7.33 -0.51 24.00
N PRO A 195 -7.53 -1.81 24.22
CA PRO A 195 -8.17 -2.71 23.24
C PRO A 195 -9.63 -2.38 22.93
N ASP A 196 -10.32 -1.61 23.75
CA ASP A 196 -11.77 -1.33 23.65
C ASP A 196 -12.13 -0.19 22.66
N GLN A 197 -11.32 0.06 21.66
CA GLN A 197 -11.63 1.08 20.66
C GLN A 197 -12.55 0.53 19.58
N ALA A 198 -13.70 1.21 19.38
CA ALA A 198 -14.56 0.91 18.23
C ALA A 198 -13.79 0.94 16.91
N LEU A 199 -14.23 0.12 15.95
CA LEU A 199 -13.67 0.12 14.60
C LEU A 199 -13.75 1.52 13.97
N GLN A 200 -12.62 2.06 13.56
CA GLN A 200 -12.52 3.38 12.93
C GLN A 200 -11.75 3.34 11.62
N THR A 201 -12.16 4.18 10.68
CA THR A 201 -11.39 4.42 9.45
C THR A 201 -10.61 5.73 9.61
N CYS A 202 -9.33 5.72 9.21
CA CYS A 202 -8.50 6.93 9.21
C CYS A 202 -7.55 6.96 8.01
N TYR A 203 -7.10 8.16 7.66
CA TYR A 203 -6.06 8.39 6.67
C TYR A 203 -4.70 8.54 7.34
N LEU A 204 -3.66 7.99 6.69
CA LEU A 204 -2.27 8.30 7.00
C LEU A 204 -1.68 9.04 5.80
N LEU A 205 -1.33 10.30 5.97
CA LEU A 205 -0.86 11.17 4.90
C LEU A 205 0.49 11.78 5.27
N SER A 206 1.29 12.16 4.28
CA SER A 206 2.46 13.00 4.50
C SER A 206 2.04 14.45 4.76
N GLU A 207 2.76 15.18 5.61
CA GLU A 207 2.56 16.62 5.80
C GLU A 207 2.79 17.38 4.50
N ASP A 208 3.87 17.04 3.79
CA ASP A 208 4.19 17.60 2.49
C ASP A 208 3.61 16.75 1.36
N THR A 209 3.22 17.39 0.29
CA THR A 209 2.83 16.73 -0.96
C THR A 209 3.92 16.86 -2.00
N VAL A 210 3.96 15.92 -2.93
CA VAL A 210 4.92 15.88 -4.02
C VAL A 210 4.18 15.72 -5.35
N THR A 211 4.79 16.15 -6.43
CA THR A 211 4.30 15.92 -7.78
C THR A 211 5.07 14.78 -8.45
N TYR A 212 4.60 14.34 -9.61
CA TYR A 212 5.37 13.45 -10.46
C TYR A 212 6.76 14.00 -10.77
N ASN A 213 6.87 15.32 -11.04
CA ASN A 213 8.15 15.96 -11.34
C ASN A 213 9.12 15.88 -10.17
N ASP A 214 8.64 16.06 -8.94
CA ASP A 214 9.46 15.96 -7.73
C ASP A 214 10.00 14.54 -7.58
N LEU A 215 9.14 13.53 -7.77
CA LEU A 215 9.53 12.11 -7.67
C LEU A 215 10.56 11.75 -8.75
N VAL A 216 10.31 12.12 -10.00
CA VAL A 216 11.24 11.86 -11.11
C VAL A 216 12.55 12.65 -10.95
N GLY A 217 12.46 13.88 -10.51
CA GLY A 217 13.63 14.75 -10.22
C GLY A 217 14.52 14.14 -9.15
N GLU A 218 13.93 13.66 -8.04
CA GLU A 218 14.70 13.01 -6.96
C GLU A 218 15.41 11.73 -7.45
N VAL A 219 14.71 10.89 -8.24
CA VAL A 219 15.31 9.69 -8.84
C VAL A 219 16.45 10.05 -9.79
N TYR A 220 16.27 11.06 -10.64
CA TYR A 220 17.36 11.53 -11.52
C TYR A 220 18.54 12.06 -10.73
N GLY A 221 18.29 12.86 -9.70
CA GLY A 221 19.35 13.41 -8.83
C GLY A 221 20.23 12.33 -8.22
N ARG A 222 19.64 11.17 -7.89
CA ARG A 222 20.38 10.00 -7.33
C ARG A 222 21.13 9.17 -8.38
N LEU A 223 20.69 9.23 -9.64
CA LEU A 223 21.29 8.44 -10.73
C LEU A 223 22.42 9.17 -11.45
N GLN A 224 22.52 10.50 -11.32
CA GLN A 224 23.40 11.32 -12.12
C GLN A 224 24.61 11.82 -11.34
N THR A 225 25.77 11.79 -11.99
CA THR A 225 26.91 12.65 -11.68
C THR A 225 26.56 14.07 -12.12
N ALA A 226 27.05 15.08 -11.41
CA ALA A 226 26.64 16.49 -11.48
C ALA A 226 26.57 17.17 -12.89
N GLU A 227 27.09 16.56 -13.93
CA GLU A 227 27.17 17.14 -15.27
C GLU A 227 25.92 16.91 -16.16
N ASP A 228 25.01 16.04 -15.77
CA ASP A 228 23.91 15.54 -16.64
C ASP A 228 22.56 16.27 -16.50
N ASN A 229 22.41 17.18 -15.54
CA ASN A 229 21.11 17.79 -15.19
C ASN A 229 20.48 18.72 -16.27
N ALA A 230 21.22 19.07 -17.31
CA ALA A 230 20.79 20.11 -18.27
C ALA A 230 19.87 19.60 -19.40
N ARG A 231 19.61 18.29 -19.55
CA ARG A 231 18.96 17.74 -20.77
C ARG A 231 17.71 16.89 -20.57
N LEU A 232 16.99 17.04 -19.46
CA LEU A 232 15.73 16.33 -19.30
C LEU A 232 14.67 16.91 -20.27
N ARG A 233 14.08 16.02 -21.08
CA ARG A 233 12.98 16.42 -21.97
C ARG A 233 11.80 16.91 -21.16
N ARG A 234 11.21 18.03 -21.59
CA ARG A 234 9.97 18.57 -21.02
C ARG A 234 8.83 18.36 -21.99
N VAL A 235 7.72 17.83 -21.52
CA VAL A 235 6.55 17.50 -22.35
C VAL A 235 5.26 17.90 -21.65
N LYS A 236 4.19 18.09 -22.44
CA LYS A 236 2.84 18.29 -21.90
C LYS A 236 2.20 16.95 -21.56
N VAL A 237 1.31 16.91 -20.58
CA VAL A 237 0.51 15.71 -20.20
C VAL A 237 -0.19 15.11 -21.42
N ARG A 238 -0.71 15.94 -22.33
CA ARG A 238 -1.33 15.50 -23.60
C ARG A 238 -0.41 14.62 -24.46
N SER A 239 0.90 14.91 -24.48
CA SER A 239 1.89 14.10 -25.20
C SER A 239 2.13 12.77 -24.52
N LEU A 240 2.22 12.74 -23.17
CA LEU A 240 2.30 11.51 -22.40
C LEU A 240 1.05 10.64 -22.58
N PHE A 241 -0.12 11.26 -22.66
CA PHE A 241 -1.37 10.53 -22.91
C PHE A 241 -1.38 9.82 -24.28
N ARG A 242 -0.80 10.43 -25.31
CA ARG A 242 -0.63 9.77 -26.62
C ARG A 242 0.29 8.56 -26.52
N ILE A 243 1.42 8.69 -25.83
CA ILE A 243 2.35 7.57 -25.57
C ILE A 243 1.64 6.48 -24.77
N TYR A 244 0.90 6.86 -23.73
CA TYR A 244 0.10 5.94 -22.94
C TYR A 244 -0.88 5.13 -23.79
N LYS A 245 -1.61 5.77 -24.74
CA LYS A 245 -2.53 5.07 -25.65
C LYS A 245 -1.83 4.00 -26.49
N VAL A 246 -0.64 4.31 -27.01
CA VAL A 246 0.17 3.37 -27.79
C VAL A 246 0.60 2.19 -26.92
N LEU A 247 1.12 2.44 -25.73
CA LEU A 247 1.55 1.40 -24.79
C LEU A 247 0.36 0.54 -24.33
N SER A 248 -0.79 1.14 -24.07
CA SER A 248 -2.02 0.41 -23.70
C SER A 248 -2.52 -0.49 -24.83
N PHE A 249 -2.37 -0.07 -26.08
CA PHE A 249 -2.66 -0.92 -27.24
C PHE A 249 -1.71 -2.13 -27.30
N MET A 250 -0.42 -1.93 -27.01
CA MET A 250 0.53 -3.04 -26.92
C MET A 250 0.22 -4.00 -25.75
N ASP A 251 -0.35 -3.50 -24.67
CA ASP A 251 -0.75 -4.31 -23.50
C ASP A 251 -1.92 -5.26 -23.81
N LEU A 252 -2.72 -5.01 -24.87
CA LEU A 252 -3.77 -5.93 -25.33
C LEU A 252 -3.21 -7.29 -25.76
N PHE A 253 -1.95 -7.34 -26.19
CA PHE A 253 -1.26 -8.56 -26.60
C PHE A 253 -0.48 -9.24 -25.46
N ARG A 254 -0.46 -8.63 -24.26
CA ARG A 254 0.25 -9.14 -23.07
C ARG A 254 -0.72 -9.77 -22.07
N ARG A 255 -0.62 -11.07 -21.88
CA ARG A 255 -1.51 -11.84 -20.98
C ARG A 255 -1.30 -11.63 -19.48
N GLN A 256 -0.20 -11.04 -19.01
CA GLN A 256 0.15 -11.15 -17.58
C GLN A 256 0.34 -9.87 -16.79
N ARG A 257 0.74 -8.75 -17.35
CA ARG A 257 0.91 -7.46 -16.63
C ARG A 257 0.80 -6.29 -17.58
N LYS A 258 -0.04 -5.32 -17.26
CA LYS A 258 -0.05 -4.03 -17.94
C LYS A 258 1.23 -3.27 -17.58
N LEU A 259 1.92 -2.72 -18.58
CA LEU A 259 3.14 -1.94 -18.41
C LEU A 259 2.87 -0.69 -17.56
N PHE A 260 1.77 -0.01 -17.86
CA PHE A 260 1.38 1.20 -17.16
C PHE A 260 -0.16 1.26 -17.04
N PRO A 261 -0.76 0.85 -15.92
CA PRO A 261 -2.21 0.87 -15.74
C PRO A 261 -2.77 2.28 -15.82
N TRP A 262 -3.99 2.45 -16.41
CA TRP A 262 -4.70 3.72 -16.47
C TRP A 262 -4.82 4.41 -15.12
N ALA A 263 -5.10 3.65 -14.07
CA ALA A 263 -5.20 4.16 -12.72
C ALA A 263 -3.94 4.91 -12.27
N ARG A 264 -2.75 4.43 -12.59
CA ARG A 264 -1.49 5.14 -12.30
C ARG A 264 -1.31 6.41 -13.12
N PHE A 265 -1.68 6.38 -14.40
CA PHE A 265 -1.62 7.57 -15.24
C PHE A 265 -2.56 8.65 -14.70
N ASN A 266 -3.79 8.25 -14.36
CA ASN A 266 -4.77 9.15 -13.79
C ASN A 266 -4.31 9.79 -12.47
N ASP A 267 -3.77 9.00 -11.55
CA ASP A 267 -3.27 9.46 -10.26
C ASP A 267 -2.11 10.46 -10.40
N LEU A 268 -1.16 10.16 -11.30
CA LEU A 268 0.05 10.96 -11.44
C LEU A 268 -0.16 12.28 -12.22
N PHE A 269 -1.16 12.32 -13.13
CA PHE A 269 -1.24 13.40 -14.11
C PHE A 269 -2.60 14.09 -14.23
N ILE A 270 -3.70 13.51 -13.69
CA ILE A 270 -5.04 14.03 -14.00
C ILE A 270 -5.84 14.38 -12.74
N CYS A 271 -5.95 13.46 -11.80
CA CYS A 271 -6.92 13.56 -10.72
C CYS A 271 -6.27 13.47 -9.34
N PRO A 272 -6.36 14.55 -8.53
CA PRO A 272 -5.91 14.49 -7.14
C PRO A 272 -6.79 13.53 -6.34
N TRP A 273 -6.21 12.91 -5.32
CA TRP A 273 -6.97 12.09 -4.39
C TRP A 273 -7.90 12.95 -3.55
N HIS A 274 -9.11 12.42 -3.33
CA HIS A 274 -10.07 13.04 -2.43
C HIS A 274 -9.93 12.44 -1.03
N ILE A 275 -9.84 13.32 -0.04
CA ILE A 275 -9.93 12.97 1.37
C ILE A 275 -11.35 13.24 1.81
N GLU A 276 -12.02 12.24 2.37
CA GLU A 276 -13.40 12.37 2.84
C GLU A 276 -13.45 13.28 4.06
N LYS A 277 -14.38 14.22 4.05
CA LYS A 277 -14.62 15.10 5.20
C LYS A 277 -15.14 14.30 6.39
N GLY A 278 -14.67 14.61 7.59
CA GLY A 278 -15.10 13.96 8.82
C GLY A 278 -14.37 12.63 9.14
N VAL A 279 -13.48 12.16 8.26
CA VAL A 279 -12.62 11.03 8.57
C VAL A 279 -11.32 11.52 9.20
N SER A 280 -10.88 10.86 10.27
CA SER A 280 -9.64 11.19 10.97
C SER A 280 -8.42 11.10 10.07
N VAL A 281 -7.51 12.07 10.22
CA VAL A 281 -6.26 12.12 9.44
C VAL A 281 -5.07 12.08 10.41
N ILE A 282 -4.15 11.16 10.16
CA ILE A 282 -2.86 11.07 10.82
C ILE A 282 -1.83 11.63 9.86
N LEU A 283 -1.07 12.63 10.28
CA LEU A 283 0.00 13.21 9.47
C LEU A 283 1.35 12.62 9.87
N THR A 284 2.21 12.39 8.88
CA THR A 284 3.58 11.92 9.06
C THR A 284 4.58 12.80 8.34
N ARG A 285 5.71 13.06 8.98
CA ARG A 285 6.82 13.81 8.40
C ARG A 285 7.80 12.84 7.75
N THR A 286 7.72 12.72 6.43
CA THR A 286 8.69 11.92 5.69
C THR A 286 9.10 12.69 4.43
N LYS A 287 10.40 12.99 4.30
CA LYS A 287 10.92 13.66 3.12
C LYS A 287 11.09 12.68 1.97
N LEU A 288 10.69 13.08 0.78
CA LEU A 288 10.83 12.27 -0.44
C LEU A 288 12.29 11.80 -0.66
N SER A 289 13.26 12.69 -0.43
CA SER A 289 14.69 12.38 -0.56
C SER A 289 15.13 11.20 0.32
N VAL A 290 14.64 11.13 1.56
CA VAL A 290 14.94 10.04 2.49
C VAL A 290 14.33 8.72 2.01
N LEU A 291 13.10 8.75 1.48
CA LEU A 291 12.44 7.55 0.96
C LEU A 291 13.15 6.99 -0.27
N VAL A 292 13.53 7.88 -1.19
CA VAL A 292 14.25 7.49 -2.41
C VAL A 292 15.65 6.99 -2.06
N GLU A 293 16.36 7.64 -1.13
CA GLU A 293 17.67 7.19 -0.63
C GLU A 293 17.62 5.78 -0.04
N GLY A 294 16.74 5.53 0.93
CA GLY A 294 16.58 4.23 1.55
C GLY A 294 16.22 3.12 0.55
N TYR A 295 15.50 3.47 -0.53
CA TYR A 295 15.26 2.55 -1.61
C TYR A 295 16.55 2.21 -2.40
N PHE A 296 17.36 3.22 -2.77
CA PHE A 296 18.60 3.01 -3.50
C PHE A 296 19.60 2.17 -2.69
N GLU A 297 19.72 2.40 -1.39
CA GLU A 297 20.53 1.57 -0.50
C GLU A 297 20.09 0.10 -0.52
N SER A 298 18.78 -0.15 -0.56
CA SER A 298 18.21 -1.51 -0.55
C SER A 298 18.45 -2.31 -1.83
N ILE A 299 18.74 -1.67 -2.96
CA ILE A 299 19.03 -2.36 -4.23
C ILE A 299 20.52 -2.55 -4.48
N GLN A 300 21.39 -1.95 -3.65
CA GLN A 300 22.83 -2.13 -3.69
C GLN A 300 23.31 -3.20 -2.68
N SER A 301 22.52 -3.50 -1.67
CA SER A 301 22.71 -4.59 -0.70
C SER A 301 22.16 -5.92 -1.23
#